data_113fca0c01b6af8bb52574b8d9ed549b
#
_entry.id   113fca0c01b6af8bb52574b8d9ed549b
#
_cell.length_a   1.000
_cell.length_b   1.000
_cell.length_c   1.000
_cell.angle_alpha   90.00
_cell.angle_beta   90.00
_cell.angle_gamma   90.00
#
_symmetry.space_group_name_H-M   'P 1'
#
loop_
_entity.id
_entity.type
_entity.pdbx_description
1 polymer ?
#
loop_
_entity_poly.entity_id
_entity_poly.type
_entity_poly.pdbx_seq_one_letter_code
_entity_poly.pdbx_strand_id
1 'polypeptide(L)'
;MKGNNQAYKLWLCLLCSFLLLPLEIQAQKKGDSITGKVHKIDEVTVTARRPPAKVTTGSPVQLINKEDIKNLGLQNMADAVRRFAGTNVRDYGGIGGLKTVSIRNLGAAHTAVSYDGVVVSNSQAGQIDIGRFSLDNVSSLSLAIGQDENLLQPARLYASAGVLSIETEKPVFENGKSSLSQIQIRGGAFGYIAPSIRRWQKLGEHTGLSVDASFIRADGNYPFTLENGKYITQEKRNNSDIHTW
;
A
#
# COMPACT_ATOMS: atom_id res chain seq x y z
N MET A 1 26.28 38.01 -11.21
CA MET A 1 25.22 37.09 -10.79
C MET A 1 25.44 36.66 -9.34
N LYS A 2 24.99 37.48 -8.38
CA LYS A 2 25.14 37.25 -6.92
C LYS A 2 23.81 37.70 -6.27
N GLY A 3 22.76 36.91 -6.35
CA GLY A 3 21.48 37.38 -5.84
C GLY A 3 20.54 36.29 -5.27
N ASN A 4 20.93 35.01 -5.31
CA ASN A 4 19.96 33.96 -4.94
C ASN A 4 20.26 33.20 -3.62
N ASN A 5 21.34 33.57 -2.93
CA ASN A 5 21.77 32.88 -1.71
C ASN A 5 21.13 33.42 -0.42
N GLN A 6 20.41 34.51 -0.46
CA GLN A 6 19.77 35.09 0.71
C GLN A 6 18.34 34.54 0.90
N ALA A 7 17.61 34.31 -0.19
CA ALA A 7 16.23 33.88 -0.13
C ALA A 7 16.06 32.45 0.43
N TYR A 8 16.94 31.52 0.05
CA TYR A 8 16.84 30.14 0.58
C TYR A 8 17.31 30.06 2.05
N LYS A 9 18.23 30.93 2.49
CA LYS A 9 18.61 31.02 3.90
C LYS A 9 17.47 31.52 4.77
N LEU A 10 16.71 32.49 4.29
CA LEU A 10 15.48 32.95 4.94
C LEU A 10 14.41 31.88 5.00
N TRP A 11 14.23 31.11 3.90
CA TRP A 11 13.29 29.99 3.87
C TRP A 11 13.71 28.85 4.81
N LEU A 12 15.01 28.55 4.86
CA LEU A 12 15.55 27.53 5.77
C LEU A 12 15.40 27.94 7.25
N CYS A 13 15.62 29.22 7.58
CA CYS A 13 15.41 29.74 8.92
C CYS A 13 13.93 29.72 9.32
N LEU A 14 12.99 30.02 8.40
CA LEU A 14 11.57 29.93 8.63
C LEU A 14 11.11 28.49 8.85
N LEU A 15 11.67 27.53 8.10
CA LEU A 15 11.40 26.11 8.26
C LEU A 15 11.94 25.57 9.59
N CYS A 16 13.16 25.97 9.99
CA CYS A 16 13.72 25.63 11.31
C CYS A 16 12.95 26.27 12.47
N SER A 17 12.46 27.51 12.31
CA SER A 17 11.63 28.16 13.33
C SER A 17 10.30 27.46 13.54
N PHE A 18 9.72 26.86 12.49
CA PHE A 18 8.47 26.09 12.60
C PHE A 18 8.69 24.71 13.25
N LEU A 19 9.90 24.15 13.21
CA LEU A 19 10.27 22.90 13.88
C LEU A 19 10.57 23.09 15.38
N LEU A 20 10.81 24.33 15.83
CA LEU A 20 11.17 24.66 17.21
C LEU A 20 9.99 25.16 18.04
N LEU A 21 8.75 24.96 17.59
CA LEU A 21 7.59 25.18 18.45
C LEU A 21 7.69 24.21 19.63
N PRO A 22 7.71 24.69 20.87
CA PRO A 22 7.81 23.85 22.04
C PRO A 22 6.57 22.94 22.08
N LEU A 23 6.80 21.65 21.95
CA LEU A 23 5.84 20.63 22.36
C LEU A 23 5.74 20.79 23.88
N GLU A 24 4.69 21.43 24.34
CA GLU A 24 4.37 21.45 25.75
C GLU A 24 4.12 20.02 26.22
N ILE A 25 5.18 19.39 26.72
CA ILE A 25 5.10 18.13 27.45
C ILE A 25 4.47 18.46 28.80
N GLN A 26 3.18 18.28 28.91
CA GLN A 26 2.53 18.29 30.22
C GLN A 26 3.01 17.07 31.00
N ALA A 27 4.01 17.30 31.84
CA ALA A 27 4.44 16.33 32.83
C ALA A 27 3.29 16.08 33.81
N GLN A 28 2.77 14.87 33.83
CA GLN A 28 1.77 14.43 34.80
C GLN A 28 2.36 14.56 36.22
N LYS A 29 1.76 15.40 37.01
CA LYS A 29 2.02 15.48 38.48
C LYS A 29 1.63 14.15 39.10
N LYS A 30 2.63 13.40 39.56
CA LYS A 30 2.49 12.21 40.38
C LYS A 30 1.95 12.62 41.75
N GLY A 31 0.68 12.41 41.95
CA GLY A 31 0.04 12.51 43.28
C GLY A 31 -0.10 11.10 43.83
N ASP A 32 0.79 10.72 44.75
CA ASP A 32 0.60 9.54 45.58
C ASP A 32 -0.60 9.76 46.51
N SER A 33 -1.63 8.98 46.36
CA SER A 33 -2.60 8.70 47.41
C SER A 33 -3.14 7.28 47.19
N ILE A 34 -2.53 6.36 47.94
CA ILE A 34 -3.04 5.02 48.13
C ILE A 34 -4.26 5.09 49.04
N THR A 35 -5.44 5.23 48.45
CA THR A 35 -6.68 4.95 49.14
C THR A 35 -7.57 4.17 48.20
N GLY A 36 -7.97 2.98 48.62
CA GLY A 36 -8.64 1.96 47.82
C GLY A 36 -9.90 2.45 47.10
N LYS A 37 -9.72 2.85 45.85
CA LYS A 37 -10.80 2.95 44.90
C LYS A 37 -10.87 1.62 44.18
N VAL A 38 -11.94 0.90 44.44
CA VAL A 38 -12.36 -0.24 43.61
C VAL A 38 -12.53 0.29 42.19
N HIS A 39 -11.55 0.05 41.34
CA HIS A 39 -11.70 0.27 39.92
C HIS A 39 -12.69 -0.78 39.41
N LYS A 40 -13.92 -0.34 39.11
CA LYS A 40 -14.78 -1.10 38.21
C LYS A 40 -14.06 -1.17 36.88
N ILE A 41 -13.58 -2.36 36.56
CA ILE A 41 -13.11 -2.69 35.22
C ILE A 41 -14.39 -2.68 34.38
N ASP A 42 -14.54 -1.69 33.52
CA ASP A 42 -15.61 -1.69 32.55
C ASP A 42 -15.49 -2.96 31.72
N GLU A 43 -16.59 -3.63 31.54
CA GLU A 43 -16.70 -4.87 30.79
C GLU A 43 -16.02 -4.66 29.43
N VAL A 44 -14.88 -5.31 29.22
CA VAL A 44 -14.24 -5.35 27.92
C VAL A 44 -15.09 -6.21 27.03
N THR A 45 -16.04 -5.60 26.32
CA THR A 45 -16.77 -6.27 25.27
C THR A 45 -15.77 -6.61 24.14
N VAL A 46 -15.22 -7.81 24.19
CA VAL A 46 -14.47 -8.35 23.06
C VAL A 46 -15.44 -8.59 21.94
N THR A 47 -15.70 -7.57 21.15
CA THR A 47 -16.32 -7.75 19.85
C THR A 47 -15.29 -8.48 18.99
N ALA A 48 -15.35 -9.81 19.02
CA ALA A 48 -14.63 -10.60 18.03
C ALA A 48 -15.11 -10.11 16.66
N ARG A 49 -14.27 -9.37 15.94
CA ARG A 49 -14.48 -9.13 14.53
C ARG A 49 -14.68 -10.50 13.93
N ARG A 50 -15.88 -10.77 13.45
CA ARG A 50 -16.18 -11.99 12.70
C ARG A 50 -15.10 -12.07 11.63
N PRO A 51 -14.26 -13.12 11.61
CA PRO A 51 -13.32 -13.26 10.50
C PRO A 51 -14.16 -13.13 9.23
N PRO A 52 -13.66 -12.46 8.20
CA PRO A 52 -14.38 -12.31 6.95
C PRO A 52 -14.92 -13.69 6.62
N ALA A 53 -16.23 -13.77 6.38
CA ALA A 53 -16.91 -15.05 6.21
C ALA A 53 -16.05 -15.84 5.24
N LYS A 54 -15.63 -17.05 5.66
CA LYS A 54 -14.94 -17.98 4.76
C LYS A 54 -15.80 -17.99 3.52
N VAL A 55 -15.25 -17.44 2.42
CA VAL A 55 -15.98 -17.34 1.17
C VAL A 55 -16.33 -18.76 0.78
N THR A 56 -17.54 -19.16 1.02
CA THR A 56 -18.11 -20.46 0.61
C THR A 56 -18.50 -20.34 -0.86
N THR A 57 -17.58 -19.88 -1.69
CA THR A 57 -17.76 -19.84 -3.13
C THR A 57 -17.27 -21.16 -3.71
N GLY A 58 -17.98 -21.70 -4.68
CA GLY A 58 -17.55 -22.88 -5.41
C GLY A 58 -16.24 -22.68 -6.18
N SER A 59 -15.81 -21.44 -6.34
CA SER A 59 -14.54 -21.08 -6.97
C SER A 59 -13.42 -20.88 -5.94
N PRO A 60 -12.19 -21.32 -6.21
CA PRO A 60 -11.08 -21.14 -5.32
C PRO A 60 -10.71 -19.65 -5.21
N VAL A 61 -10.96 -19.07 -4.05
CA VAL A 61 -10.58 -17.70 -3.70
C VAL A 61 -9.45 -17.73 -2.69
N GLN A 62 -8.37 -17.03 -2.97
CA GLN A 62 -7.26 -16.81 -2.06
C GLN A 62 -7.32 -15.38 -1.52
N LEU A 63 -7.05 -15.19 -0.25
CA LEU A 63 -7.17 -13.90 0.42
C LEU A 63 -5.88 -13.59 1.19
N ILE A 64 -5.40 -12.37 1.09
CA ILE A 64 -4.34 -11.77 1.91
C ILE A 64 -4.94 -10.53 2.56
N ASN A 65 -5.02 -10.51 3.87
CA ASN A 65 -5.54 -9.36 4.62
C ASN A 65 -4.41 -8.40 5.03
N LYS A 66 -4.76 -7.26 5.62
CA LYS A 66 -3.79 -6.24 6.08
C LYS A 66 -2.81 -6.79 7.12
N GLU A 67 -3.25 -7.69 7.97
CA GLU A 67 -2.40 -8.32 8.99
C GLU A 67 -1.38 -9.25 8.35
N ASP A 68 -1.78 -10.01 7.33
CA ASP A 68 -0.88 -10.86 6.55
C ASP A 68 0.17 -10.02 5.81
N ILE A 69 -0.25 -8.91 5.19
CA ILE A 69 0.66 -7.96 4.53
C ILE A 69 1.75 -7.49 5.49
N LYS A 70 1.36 -7.10 6.71
CA LYS A 70 2.27 -6.64 7.75
C LYS A 70 3.17 -7.77 8.27
N ASN A 71 2.59 -8.92 8.62
CA ASN A 71 3.30 -10.05 9.22
C ASN A 71 4.30 -10.69 8.26
N LEU A 72 3.98 -10.71 6.98
CA LEU A 72 4.86 -11.22 5.93
C LEU A 72 5.88 -10.18 5.44
N GLY A 73 5.81 -8.94 5.92
CA GLY A 73 6.73 -7.86 5.54
C GLY A 73 6.66 -7.51 4.06
N LEU A 74 5.49 -7.58 3.45
CA LEU A 74 5.33 -7.33 2.01
C LEU A 74 5.56 -5.86 1.70
N GLN A 75 6.45 -5.59 0.74
CA GLN A 75 6.89 -4.22 0.45
C GLN A 75 6.12 -3.56 -0.69
N ASN A 76 5.64 -4.34 -1.63
CA ASN A 76 4.93 -3.84 -2.81
C ASN A 76 3.84 -4.83 -3.26
N MET A 77 2.98 -4.37 -4.16
CA MET A 77 1.87 -5.17 -4.69
C MET A 77 2.34 -6.47 -5.36
N ALA A 78 3.46 -6.44 -6.08
CA ALA A 78 3.98 -7.62 -6.75
C ALA A 78 4.40 -8.72 -5.75
N ASP A 79 4.99 -8.32 -4.61
CA ASP A 79 5.37 -9.28 -3.55
C ASP A 79 4.14 -9.93 -2.93
N ALA A 80 3.08 -9.16 -2.74
CA ALA A 80 1.81 -9.70 -2.24
C ALA A 80 1.19 -10.68 -3.24
N VAL A 81 1.13 -10.31 -4.51
CA VAL A 81 0.54 -11.16 -5.55
C VAL A 81 1.33 -12.44 -5.78
N ARG A 82 2.66 -12.43 -5.62
CA ARG A 82 3.49 -13.65 -5.69
C ARG A 82 3.14 -14.69 -4.62
N ARG A 83 2.45 -14.30 -3.55
CA ARG A 83 2.01 -15.23 -2.48
C ARG A 83 0.80 -16.07 -2.88
N PHE A 84 0.04 -15.62 -3.88
CA PHE A 84 -1.08 -16.40 -4.39
C PHE A 84 -0.59 -17.59 -5.21
N ALA A 85 -1.16 -18.75 -4.95
CA ALA A 85 -0.88 -19.94 -5.72
C ALA A 85 -1.40 -19.79 -7.15
N GLY A 86 -0.59 -20.21 -8.13
CA GLY A 86 -0.97 -20.16 -9.54
C GLY A 86 -0.77 -18.78 -10.20
N THR A 87 -0.13 -17.84 -9.53
CA THR A 87 0.26 -16.56 -10.13
C THR A 87 1.69 -16.58 -10.61
N ASN A 88 1.94 -15.88 -11.71
CA ASN A 88 3.28 -15.57 -12.20
C ASN A 88 3.38 -14.06 -12.37
N VAL A 89 4.25 -13.43 -11.59
CA VAL A 89 4.50 -11.98 -11.66
C VAL A 89 5.79 -11.75 -12.44
N ARG A 90 5.68 -11.07 -13.55
CA ARG A 90 6.84 -10.61 -14.32
C ARG A 90 7.19 -9.19 -13.92
N ASP A 91 8.45 -8.99 -13.58
CA ASP A 91 9.03 -7.71 -13.20
C ASP A 91 10.02 -7.26 -14.29
N TYR A 92 9.73 -6.12 -14.92
CA TYR A 92 10.49 -5.61 -16.06
C TYR A 92 11.45 -4.48 -15.67
N GLY A 93 11.84 -4.40 -14.41
CA GLY A 93 12.84 -3.41 -14.04
C GLY A 93 12.93 -3.04 -12.56
N GLY A 94 12.46 -3.86 -11.66
CA GLY A 94 12.56 -3.60 -10.22
C GLY A 94 11.68 -2.43 -9.76
N ILE A 95 12.23 -1.51 -8.96
CA ILE A 95 11.51 -0.33 -8.51
C ILE A 95 11.20 0.56 -9.71
N GLY A 96 9.96 1.01 -9.85
CA GLY A 96 9.49 1.84 -10.97
C GLY A 96 9.32 1.12 -12.30
N GLY A 97 9.72 -0.16 -12.40
CA GLY A 97 9.51 -0.97 -13.60
C GLY A 97 8.09 -1.52 -13.68
N LEU A 98 7.65 -1.80 -14.90
CA LEU A 98 6.38 -2.45 -15.19
C LEU A 98 6.31 -3.81 -14.49
N LYS A 99 5.21 -4.09 -13.81
CA LYS A 99 4.94 -5.37 -13.17
C LYS A 99 3.61 -5.92 -13.63
N THR A 100 3.62 -7.07 -14.27
CA THR A 100 2.42 -7.72 -14.76
C THR A 100 2.18 -9.04 -14.05
N VAL A 101 0.91 -9.42 -13.94
CA VAL A 101 0.52 -10.69 -13.34
C VAL A 101 -0.21 -11.55 -14.35
N SER A 102 0.14 -12.83 -14.40
CA SER A 102 -0.62 -13.84 -15.14
C SER A 102 -1.07 -14.94 -14.20
N ILE A 103 -2.28 -15.43 -14.42
CA ILE A 103 -2.86 -16.52 -13.66
C ILE A 103 -2.74 -17.79 -14.48
N ARG A 104 -2.24 -18.87 -13.84
CA ARG A 104 -2.00 -20.18 -14.50
C ARG A 104 -1.28 -20.08 -15.84
N ASN A 105 -0.41 -19.08 -15.96
CA ASN A 105 0.38 -18.78 -17.16
C ASN A 105 -0.43 -18.50 -18.44
N LEU A 106 -1.70 -18.11 -18.31
CA LEU A 106 -2.57 -17.77 -19.45
C LEU A 106 -2.25 -16.40 -20.07
N GLY A 107 -1.34 -15.66 -19.48
CA GLY A 107 -0.93 -14.33 -19.95
C GLY A 107 -1.57 -13.19 -19.16
N ALA A 108 -0.85 -12.08 -19.07
CA ALA A 108 -1.27 -10.93 -18.28
C ALA A 108 -2.49 -10.19 -18.86
N ALA A 109 -2.72 -10.30 -20.16
CA ALA A 109 -3.90 -9.71 -20.82
C ALA A 109 -5.22 -10.40 -20.41
N HIS A 110 -5.14 -11.64 -19.92
CA HIS A 110 -6.30 -12.43 -19.49
C HIS A 110 -6.54 -12.34 -17.96
N THR A 111 -5.74 -11.58 -17.25
CA THR A 111 -5.91 -11.32 -15.80
C THR A 111 -6.63 -10.01 -15.62
N ALA A 112 -7.81 -10.03 -15.02
CA ALA A 112 -8.52 -8.82 -14.66
C ALA A 112 -8.04 -8.29 -13.31
N VAL A 113 -8.02 -6.97 -13.17
CA VAL A 113 -7.76 -6.28 -11.91
C VAL A 113 -8.95 -5.40 -11.56
N SER A 114 -9.44 -5.54 -10.36
CA SER A 114 -10.49 -4.70 -9.78
C SER A 114 -9.91 -3.90 -8.61
N TYR A 115 -10.22 -2.63 -8.56
CA TYR A 115 -9.83 -1.73 -7.47
C TYR A 115 -11.11 -1.14 -6.85
N ASP A 116 -11.39 -1.49 -5.60
CA ASP A 116 -12.65 -1.17 -4.90
C ASP A 116 -13.91 -1.48 -5.71
N GLY A 117 -13.90 -2.62 -6.41
CA GLY A 117 -15.01 -3.06 -7.26
C GLY A 117 -15.02 -2.45 -8.66
N VAL A 118 -14.14 -1.48 -8.96
CA VAL A 118 -14.02 -0.87 -10.29
C VAL A 118 -12.96 -1.62 -11.11
N VAL A 119 -13.34 -2.03 -12.32
CA VAL A 119 -12.41 -2.71 -13.23
C VAL A 119 -11.36 -1.74 -13.75
N VAL A 120 -10.10 -2.05 -13.47
CA VAL A 120 -8.99 -1.32 -14.06
C VAL A 120 -8.64 -1.94 -15.41
N SER A 121 -8.49 -1.12 -16.43
CA SER A 121 -8.14 -1.57 -17.76
C SER A 121 -7.11 -0.68 -18.44
N ASN A 122 -6.26 -1.31 -19.24
CA ASN A 122 -5.36 -0.62 -20.15
C ASN A 122 -5.79 -0.94 -21.58
N SER A 123 -6.37 0.04 -22.27
CA SER A 123 -6.89 -0.14 -23.63
C SER A 123 -5.79 -0.30 -24.68
N GLN A 124 -4.58 0.14 -24.38
CA GLN A 124 -3.45 0.08 -25.33
C GLN A 124 -2.73 -1.28 -25.28
N ALA A 125 -2.36 -1.74 -24.10
CA ALA A 125 -1.54 -2.94 -23.92
C ALA A 125 -2.34 -4.17 -23.48
N GLY A 126 -3.58 -3.99 -23.01
CA GLY A 126 -4.40 -5.06 -22.45
C GLY A 126 -3.87 -5.62 -21.12
N GLN A 127 -2.71 -5.18 -20.67
CA GLN A 127 -2.04 -5.65 -19.47
C GLN A 127 -2.06 -4.54 -18.42
N ILE A 128 -2.28 -4.92 -17.17
CA ILE A 128 -2.30 -3.98 -16.04
C ILE A 128 -0.95 -4.01 -15.33
N ASP A 129 -0.39 -2.82 -15.12
CA ASP A 129 0.77 -2.64 -14.26
C ASP A 129 0.33 -2.63 -12.80
N ILE A 130 0.53 -3.77 -12.12
CA ILE A 130 0.21 -3.89 -10.70
C ILE A 130 1.19 -3.12 -9.81
N GLY A 131 2.35 -2.72 -10.31
CA GLY A 131 3.34 -1.91 -9.59
C GLY A 131 2.87 -0.49 -9.28
N ARG A 132 1.84 -0.02 -9.98
CA ARG A 132 1.25 1.31 -9.78
C ARG A 132 0.37 1.41 -8.53
N PHE A 133 -0.10 0.27 -8.00
CA PHE A 133 -0.94 0.27 -6.82
C PHE A 133 -0.07 0.22 -5.56
N SER A 134 -0.24 1.23 -4.70
CA SER A 134 0.41 1.22 -3.39
C SER A 134 -0.21 0.16 -2.49
N LEU A 135 0.64 -0.60 -1.82
CA LEU A 135 0.19 -1.57 -0.82
C LEU A 135 -0.21 -0.90 0.51
N ASP A 136 0.15 0.37 0.70
CA ASP A 136 -0.05 1.10 1.97
C ASP A 136 -1.51 1.30 2.34
N ASN A 137 -2.38 1.36 1.32
CA ASN A 137 -3.81 1.60 1.51
C ASN A 137 -4.69 0.35 1.37
N VAL A 138 -4.08 -0.78 1.19
CA VAL A 138 -4.81 -2.01 0.96
C VAL A 138 -5.28 -2.61 2.29
N SER A 139 -6.57 -2.91 2.38
CA SER A 139 -7.17 -3.67 3.46
C SER A 139 -7.14 -5.15 3.19
N SER A 140 -7.40 -5.53 1.93
CA SER A 140 -7.38 -6.91 1.49
C SER A 140 -7.05 -7.04 0.01
N LEU A 141 -6.38 -8.13 -0.32
CA LEU A 141 -6.15 -8.59 -1.68
C LEU A 141 -6.80 -9.94 -1.83
N SER A 142 -7.60 -10.12 -2.86
CA SER A 142 -8.17 -11.42 -3.17
C SER A 142 -7.89 -11.82 -4.61
N LEU A 143 -7.67 -13.10 -4.81
CA LEU A 143 -7.52 -13.71 -6.12
C LEU A 143 -8.59 -14.77 -6.31
N ALA A 144 -9.53 -14.51 -7.20
CA ALA A 144 -10.51 -15.48 -7.67
C ALA A 144 -10.02 -16.09 -8.99
N ILE A 145 -10.03 -17.42 -9.08
CA ILE A 145 -9.62 -18.17 -10.27
C ILE A 145 -10.86 -18.79 -10.89
N GLY A 146 -11.12 -18.45 -12.16
CA GLY A 146 -12.35 -18.84 -12.85
C GLY A 146 -13.49 -17.84 -12.62
N GLN A 147 -14.72 -18.32 -12.76
CA GLN A 147 -15.89 -17.46 -12.56
C GLN A 147 -16.17 -17.26 -11.08
N ASP A 148 -16.37 -16.00 -10.69
CA ASP A 148 -16.87 -15.64 -9.38
C ASP A 148 -18.40 -15.75 -9.34
N GLU A 149 -18.96 -16.12 -8.21
CA GLU A 149 -20.41 -16.24 -8.01
C GLU A 149 -21.10 -14.86 -7.83
N ASN A 150 -20.33 -13.78 -7.78
CA ASN A 150 -20.89 -12.45 -7.64
C ASN A 150 -21.55 -11.98 -8.95
N LEU A 151 -22.87 -12.08 -9.02
CA LEU A 151 -23.67 -11.69 -10.19
C LEU A 151 -23.63 -10.18 -10.51
N LEU A 152 -23.18 -9.35 -9.58
CA LEU A 152 -23.16 -7.89 -9.73
C LEU A 152 -21.85 -7.35 -10.31
N GLN A 153 -20.94 -8.22 -10.73
CA GLN A 153 -19.68 -7.75 -11.29
C GLN A 153 -19.77 -7.50 -12.80
N PRO A 154 -18.93 -6.60 -13.34
CA PRO A 154 -18.89 -6.31 -14.77
C PRO A 154 -18.53 -7.53 -15.62
N ALA A 155 -19.13 -7.65 -16.80
CA ALA A 155 -18.91 -8.77 -17.72
C ALA A 155 -17.43 -9.05 -18.04
N ARG A 156 -16.57 -8.02 -18.03
CA ARG A 156 -15.14 -8.16 -18.25
C ARG A 156 -14.45 -9.02 -17.18
N LEU A 157 -14.90 -8.99 -15.94
CA LEU A 157 -14.37 -9.82 -14.86
C LEU A 157 -14.73 -11.29 -15.10
N TYR A 158 -15.95 -11.57 -15.59
CA TYR A 158 -16.36 -12.92 -15.96
C TYR A 158 -15.55 -13.49 -17.13
N ALA A 159 -15.16 -12.65 -18.08
CA ALA A 159 -14.41 -13.05 -19.27
C ALA A 159 -12.91 -13.26 -19.03
N SER A 160 -12.42 -13.06 -17.81
CA SER A 160 -11.01 -13.21 -17.47
C SER A 160 -10.67 -14.59 -16.94
N ALA A 161 -9.39 -14.97 -17.02
CA ALA A 161 -8.87 -16.22 -16.45
C ALA A 161 -8.93 -16.24 -14.93
N GLY A 162 -8.94 -15.07 -14.33
CA GLY A 162 -9.14 -14.82 -12.92
C GLY A 162 -9.07 -13.33 -12.61
N VAL A 163 -9.52 -12.98 -11.43
CA VAL A 163 -9.69 -11.61 -10.97
C VAL A 163 -8.83 -11.36 -9.74
N LEU A 164 -7.90 -10.40 -9.86
CA LEU A 164 -7.21 -9.83 -8.72
C LEU A 164 -8.01 -8.63 -8.21
N SER A 165 -8.62 -8.75 -7.05
CA SER A 165 -9.38 -7.68 -6.41
C SER A 165 -8.55 -7.02 -5.32
N ILE A 166 -8.44 -5.71 -5.38
CA ILE A 166 -7.72 -4.84 -4.44
C ILE A 166 -8.77 -4.04 -3.71
N GLU A 167 -8.88 -4.21 -2.41
CA GLU A 167 -9.79 -3.43 -1.57
C GLU A 167 -9.00 -2.48 -0.70
N THR A 168 -9.40 -1.21 -0.68
CA THR A 168 -8.76 -0.19 0.14
C THR A 168 -9.33 -0.14 1.55
N GLU A 169 -8.54 0.41 2.46
CA GLU A 169 -8.96 0.57 3.85
C GLU A 169 -10.05 1.63 3.97
N LYS A 170 -11.18 1.23 4.57
CA LYS A 170 -12.27 2.13 4.91
C LYS A 170 -12.07 2.64 6.33
N PRO A 171 -12.07 3.96 6.56
CA PRO A 171 -11.84 4.51 7.88
C PRO A 171 -13.02 4.20 8.82
N VAL A 172 -12.69 3.82 10.04
CA VAL A 172 -13.64 3.76 11.13
C VAL A 172 -13.40 4.99 11.99
N PHE A 173 -14.36 5.89 12.03
CA PHE A 173 -14.29 7.09 12.87
C PHE A 173 -14.84 6.77 14.26
N GLU A 174 -13.93 6.77 15.24
CA GLU A 174 -14.28 6.55 16.64
C GLU A 174 -14.53 7.89 17.36
N ASN A 175 -15.40 7.87 18.37
CA ASN A 175 -15.56 8.96 19.37
C ASN A 175 -15.74 10.36 18.79
N GLY A 176 -16.60 10.55 17.79
CA GLY A 176 -16.92 11.88 17.27
C GLY A 176 -15.82 12.53 16.44
N LYS A 177 -14.73 11.82 16.14
CA LYS A 177 -13.70 12.30 15.22
C LYS A 177 -14.25 12.37 13.80
N SER A 178 -14.05 13.49 13.14
CA SER A 178 -14.45 13.71 11.73
C SER A 178 -13.30 13.55 10.74
N SER A 179 -12.08 13.39 11.22
CA SER A 179 -10.90 13.23 10.38
C SER A 179 -9.90 12.23 10.98
N LEU A 180 -9.22 11.51 10.09
CA LEU A 180 -8.13 10.61 10.43
C LEU A 180 -6.99 10.84 9.45
N SER A 181 -5.76 10.90 9.93
CA SER A 181 -4.57 11.06 9.09
C SER A 181 -3.56 9.97 9.44
N GLN A 182 -2.93 9.42 8.41
CA GLN A 182 -1.88 8.44 8.53
C GLN A 182 -0.68 8.91 7.71
N ILE A 183 0.50 8.86 8.31
CA ILE A 183 1.77 9.16 7.64
C ILE A 183 2.64 7.92 7.77
N GLN A 184 3.26 7.51 6.68
CA GLN A 184 4.17 6.39 6.64
C GLN A 184 5.41 6.79 5.86
N ILE A 185 6.59 6.38 6.33
CA ILE A 185 7.85 6.59 5.65
C ILE A 185 8.56 5.23 5.59
N ARG A 186 8.94 4.82 4.39
CA ARG A 186 9.76 3.63 4.17
C ARG A 186 11.10 4.05 3.62
N GLY A 187 12.16 3.41 4.09
CA GLY A 187 13.53 3.61 3.61
C GLY A 187 14.16 2.26 3.30
N GLY A 188 15.14 2.26 2.40
CA GLY A 188 15.85 1.05 2.00
C GLY A 188 17.20 1.32 1.39
N ALA A 189 17.85 0.27 0.90
CA ALA A 189 19.13 0.36 0.21
C ALA A 189 19.00 1.12 -1.12
N PHE A 190 20.13 1.54 -1.65
CA PHE A 190 20.25 2.22 -2.96
C PHE A 190 19.39 3.47 -3.08
N GLY A 191 19.37 4.31 -2.04
CA GLY A 191 18.66 5.58 -2.03
C GLY A 191 17.13 5.46 -2.02
N TYR A 192 16.58 4.27 -1.70
CA TYR A 192 15.15 4.08 -1.63
C TYR A 192 14.55 4.84 -0.47
N ILE A 193 13.62 5.74 -0.77
CA ILE A 193 12.77 6.44 0.20
C ILE A 193 11.37 6.57 -0.37
N ALA A 194 10.36 6.23 0.45
CA ALA A 194 8.97 6.22 0.03
C ALA A 194 8.08 6.78 1.14
N PRO A 195 7.92 8.11 1.23
CA PRO A 195 6.93 8.73 2.08
C PRO A 195 5.53 8.56 1.48
N SER A 196 4.55 8.31 2.33
CA SER A 196 3.14 8.32 1.98
C SER A 196 2.32 9.01 3.06
N ILE A 197 1.28 9.72 2.65
CA ILE A 197 0.31 10.37 3.53
C ILE A 197 -1.09 10.01 3.05
N ARG A 198 -1.95 9.75 3.99
CA ARG A 198 -3.36 9.52 3.76
C ARG A 198 -4.17 10.32 4.74
N ARG A 199 -5.25 10.91 4.26
CA ARG A 199 -6.22 11.60 5.07
C ARG A 199 -7.63 11.17 4.70
N TRP A 200 -8.41 10.85 5.72
CA TRP A 200 -9.85 10.62 5.60
C TRP A 200 -10.58 11.78 6.29
N GLN A 201 -11.63 12.26 5.67
CA GLN A 201 -12.49 13.31 6.19
C GLN A 201 -13.94 12.88 6.05
N LYS A 202 -14.67 12.88 7.16
CA LYS A 202 -16.12 12.71 7.14
C LYS A 202 -16.74 14.03 6.72
N LEU A 203 -17.49 14.04 5.62
CA LEU A 203 -18.19 15.22 5.10
C LEU A 203 -19.67 15.25 5.51
N GLY A 204 -20.25 14.09 5.83
CA GLY A 204 -21.64 13.93 6.24
C GLY A 204 -21.87 12.58 6.89
N GLU A 205 -23.12 12.22 7.16
CA GLU A 205 -23.45 10.94 7.79
C GLU A 205 -23.09 9.73 6.90
N HIS A 206 -23.25 9.89 5.58
CA HIS A 206 -23.04 8.83 4.60
C HIS A 206 -21.94 9.14 3.58
N THR A 207 -21.24 10.29 3.75
CA THR A 207 -20.24 10.75 2.78
C THR A 207 -18.90 10.96 3.47
N GLY A 208 -17.87 10.36 2.91
CA GLY A 208 -16.49 10.55 3.33
C GLY A 208 -15.60 10.85 2.13
N LEU A 209 -14.52 11.58 2.37
CA LEU A 209 -13.46 11.85 1.41
C LEU A 209 -12.17 11.19 1.90
N SER A 210 -11.50 10.47 1.03
CA SER A 210 -10.13 10.01 1.26
C SER A 210 -9.19 10.63 0.24
N VAL A 211 -8.04 11.09 0.72
CA VAL A 211 -6.96 11.63 -0.10
C VAL A 211 -5.70 10.87 0.25
N ASP A 212 -5.09 10.30 -0.76
CA ASP A 212 -3.83 9.54 -0.66
C ASP A 212 -2.78 10.23 -1.52
N ALA A 213 -1.58 10.40 -0.98
CA ALA A 213 -0.43 10.84 -1.73
C ALA A 213 0.77 9.98 -1.35
N SER A 214 1.50 9.52 -2.34
CA SER A 214 2.73 8.75 -2.15
C SER A 214 3.80 9.23 -3.11
N PHE A 215 5.04 9.15 -2.66
CA PHE A 215 6.20 9.45 -3.47
C PHE A 215 7.24 8.36 -3.28
N ILE A 216 7.88 7.94 -4.34
CA ILE A 216 8.97 6.97 -4.30
C ILE A 216 10.18 7.58 -5.00
N ARG A 217 11.31 7.57 -4.31
CA ARG A 217 12.61 7.86 -4.90
C ARG A 217 13.53 6.67 -4.66
N ALA A 218 14.28 6.29 -5.68
CA ALA A 218 15.34 5.30 -5.56
C ALA A 218 16.42 5.55 -6.59
N ASP A 219 17.67 5.50 -6.20
CA ASP A 219 18.81 5.55 -7.14
C ASP A 219 18.92 4.23 -7.92
N GLY A 220 18.54 3.10 -7.28
CA GLY A 220 18.41 1.79 -7.91
C GLY A 220 19.70 1.23 -8.53
N ASN A 221 20.84 1.75 -8.12
CA ASN A 221 22.16 1.44 -8.69
C ASN A 221 22.80 0.17 -8.07
N TYR A 222 22.02 -0.89 -7.90
CA TYR A 222 22.48 -2.13 -7.29
C TYR A 222 23.42 -2.94 -8.21
N PRO A 223 24.41 -3.66 -7.63
CA PRO A 223 25.24 -4.59 -8.38
C PRO A 223 24.48 -5.86 -8.71
N PHE A 224 24.76 -6.45 -9.85
CA PHE A 224 24.25 -7.74 -10.27
C PHE A 224 25.32 -8.55 -11.00
N THR A 225 25.18 -9.86 -10.99
CA THR A 225 26.06 -10.77 -11.71
C THR A 225 25.44 -11.10 -13.06
N LEU A 226 26.18 -10.85 -14.12
CA LEU A 226 25.78 -11.23 -15.47
C LEU A 226 26.56 -12.50 -15.86
N GLU A 227 25.82 -13.58 -16.14
CA GLU A 227 26.39 -14.82 -16.67
C GLU A 227 26.10 -14.89 -18.16
N ASN A 228 27.14 -14.85 -18.95
CA ASN A 228 27.06 -15.01 -20.40
C ASN A 228 27.96 -16.17 -20.84
N GLY A 229 27.43 -17.37 -20.80
CA GLY A 229 28.18 -18.59 -21.13
C GLY A 229 29.36 -18.83 -20.21
N LYS A 230 30.58 -18.64 -20.71
CA LYS A 230 31.82 -18.86 -19.93
C LYS A 230 32.25 -17.65 -19.09
N TYR A 231 31.65 -16.51 -19.29
CA TYR A 231 32.04 -15.26 -18.62
C TYR A 231 31.05 -14.92 -17.55
N ILE A 232 31.57 -14.69 -16.36
CA ILE A 232 30.82 -14.17 -15.21
C ILE A 232 31.39 -12.78 -14.92
N THR A 233 30.58 -11.74 -15.08
CA THR A 233 30.94 -10.35 -14.79
C THR A 233 30.05 -9.78 -13.73
N GLN A 234 30.60 -8.95 -12.87
CA GLN A 234 29.83 -8.12 -11.94
C GLN A 234 29.58 -6.77 -12.60
N GLU A 235 28.33 -6.50 -12.82
CA GLU A 235 27.87 -5.24 -13.41
C GLU A 235 27.09 -4.44 -12.37
N LYS A 236 26.94 -3.15 -12.62
CA LYS A 236 26.14 -2.26 -11.79
C LYS A 236 25.07 -1.62 -12.66
N ARG A 237 23.84 -1.65 -12.18
CA ARG A 237 22.75 -0.94 -12.83
C ARG A 237 23.05 0.57 -12.84
N ASN A 238 22.98 1.18 -14.03
CA ASN A 238 23.24 2.60 -14.24
C ASN A 238 21.96 3.29 -14.73
N ASN A 239 21.89 4.63 -14.56
CA ASN A 239 20.78 5.47 -15.04
C ASN A 239 19.41 5.01 -14.54
N SER A 240 19.32 4.67 -13.26
CA SER A 240 18.10 4.14 -12.64
C SER A 240 17.49 5.10 -11.64
N ASP A 241 17.78 6.40 -11.74
CA ASP A 241 17.09 7.41 -10.94
C ASP A 241 15.58 7.34 -11.15
N ILE A 242 14.88 6.86 -10.12
CA ILE A 242 13.45 6.57 -10.17
C ILE A 242 12.74 7.58 -9.29
N HIS A 243 11.78 8.27 -9.90
CA HIS A 243 10.85 9.15 -9.21
C HIS A 243 9.42 8.76 -9.62
N THR A 244 8.59 8.40 -8.65
CA THR A 244 7.18 8.04 -8.88
C THR A 244 6.31 8.76 -7.86
N TRP A 245 5.22 9.38 -8.30
CA TRP A 245 4.21 10.06 -7.49
C TRP A 245 2.81 9.63 -7.90
#